data_06365782476b3ff442e62a633fb1a7dc
#
_entry.id   06365782476b3ff442e62a633fb1a7dc
#
_cell.length_a   1.000
_cell.length_b   1.000
_cell.length_c   1.000
_cell.angle_alpha   90.00
_cell.angle_beta   90.00
_cell.angle_gamma   90.00
#
_symmetry.space_group_name_H-M   'P 1'
#
loop_
_entity.id
_entity.type
_entity.pdbx_description
1 polymer ?
#
loop_
_entity_poly.entity_id
_entity_poly.type
_entity_poly.pdbx_seq_one_letter_code
_entity_poly.pdbx_strand_id
1 'polypeptide(L)'
;LVAGVSGRGVVAGASYEARKYGARSAMPTHRAAQLVGPQAVLVAPRRPVYAAASRRVFEIIAQRVSVVEQLSIDEAFLEPDALTDASVEAVTDWANELRAAIRTETGLPSSIGAGSGKQYAKIGSGLAKPDGVFVIPHAEQLSILHPLPVSELWGVGPVTGAKLAAARIETIGDLAHLSEKEVEISLGGAVGKQLWALAQGVDERPVAPRAESKQVSSEHTYPQDLTTAPEVDEALRRAAAESHRRLRQDGRGARTVTVKLKMSDFHIESRSATLPYASDDADTLLAMAFKLVRYPSEVGPIRLVGVSYSGLEDSLQDVLFPELDQAIVKPSPVASEYESGVSDHVGEVSSGLSVVSPAPPDRWRPTQDVYHPAYGHGWVQGCGKGWVTVRFETRSTGPGRIKSMRADDAGLREADPLDSLDWNDWLRQT
;
A
#
# COMPACT_ATOMS: atom_id res chain seq x y z
N LEU A 1 1.63 14.02 9.93
CA LEU A 1 1.51 13.48 8.57
C LEU A 1 2.67 12.54 8.29
N VAL A 2 2.37 11.29 7.96
CA VAL A 2 3.35 10.36 7.38
C VAL A 2 3.31 10.55 5.87
N ALA A 3 4.39 11.03 5.28
CA ALA A 3 4.35 11.47 3.88
C ALA A 3 5.72 11.39 3.20
N GLY A 4 5.73 11.26 1.87
CA GLY A 4 6.94 11.46 1.09
C GLY A 4 7.41 12.91 1.18
N VAL A 5 8.66 13.12 1.56
CA VAL A 5 9.22 14.47 1.82
C VAL A 5 9.83 15.15 0.61
N SER A 6 9.83 14.50 -0.56
CA SER A 6 10.37 15.06 -1.80
C SER A 6 9.27 15.62 -2.70
N GLY A 7 9.62 16.52 -3.61
CA GLY A 7 8.75 17.40 -4.42
C GLY A 7 7.40 16.84 -4.91
N ARG A 8 7.33 15.55 -5.27
CA ARG A 8 6.10 14.86 -5.71
C ARG A 8 5.57 13.87 -4.66
N GLY A 9 6.00 14.00 -3.40
CA GLY A 9 5.54 13.16 -2.31
C GLY A 9 4.04 13.34 -2.04
N VAL A 10 3.40 12.24 -1.61
CA VAL A 10 2.01 12.23 -1.17
C VAL A 10 1.91 11.75 0.28
N VAL A 11 0.81 12.10 0.92
CA VAL A 11 0.48 11.65 2.28
C VAL A 11 0.14 10.17 2.24
N ALA A 12 0.93 9.35 2.94
CA ALA A 12 0.62 7.94 3.19
C ALA A 12 -0.42 7.81 4.33
N GLY A 13 -0.26 8.59 5.41
CA GLY A 13 -1.18 8.60 6.53
C GLY A 13 -1.30 9.98 7.16
N ALA A 14 -2.52 10.37 7.53
CA ALA A 14 -2.82 11.59 8.28
C ALA A 14 -3.42 11.22 9.63
N SER A 15 -2.89 11.77 10.73
CA SER A 15 -3.48 11.60 12.05
C SER A 15 -4.89 12.21 12.09
N TYR A 16 -5.70 11.81 13.06
CA TYR A 16 -7.06 12.35 13.19
C TYR A 16 -7.07 13.85 13.45
N GLU A 17 -6.04 14.37 14.14
CA GLU A 17 -5.83 15.81 14.34
C GLU A 17 -5.60 16.51 12.99
N ALA A 18 -4.72 15.95 12.14
CA ALA A 18 -4.47 16.51 10.81
C ALA A 18 -5.71 16.43 9.89
N ARG A 19 -6.52 15.38 10.03
CA ARG A 19 -7.79 15.22 9.28
C ARG A 19 -8.81 16.29 9.60
N LYS A 20 -8.81 16.86 10.82
CA LYS A 20 -9.68 18.00 11.20
C LYS A 20 -9.41 19.23 10.35
N TYR A 21 -8.18 19.40 9.86
CA TYR A 21 -7.79 20.48 8.94
C TYR A 21 -8.00 20.12 7.46
N GLY A 22 -8.58 18.97 7.16
CA GLY A 22 -8.84 18.52 5.79
C GLY A 22 -7.71 17.71 5.14
N ALA A 23 -6.61 17.46 5.86
CA ALA A 23 -5.54 16.60 5.32
C ALA A 23 -6.01 15.13 5.18
N ARG A 24 -5.70 14.48 4.05
CA ARG A 24 -6.12 13.10 3.72
C ARG A 24 -4.98 12.33 3.07
N SER A 25 -5.03 11.00 3.14
CA SER A 25 -4.15 10.12 2.37
C SER A 25 -4.27 10.39 0.87
N ALA A 26 -3.22 10.10 0.12
CA ALA A 26 -3.05 10.38 -1.31
C ALA A 26 -2.98 11.88 -1.69
N MET A 27 -3.23 12.80 -0.78
CA MET A 27 -3.06 14.24 -1.03
C MET A 27 -1.58 14.59 -1.22
N PRO A 28 -1.21 15.51 -2.13
CA PRO A 28 0.15 16.03 -2.22
C PRO A 28 0.64 16.56 -0.87
N THR A 29 1.85 16.18 -0.47
CA THR A 29 2.40 16.50 0.86
C THR A 29 2.39 18.00 1.15
N HIS A 30 2.78 18.83 0.17
CA HIS A 30 2.80 20.28 0.31
C HIS A 30 1.40 20.86 0.60
N ARG A 31 0.36 20.34 -0.08
CA ARG A 31 -1.02 20.76 0.13
C ARG A 31 -1.51 20.36 1.53
N ALA A 32 -1.24 19.14 1.95
CA ALA A 32 -1.60 18.67 3.29
C ALA A 32 -0.90 19.49 4.39
N ALA A 33 0.39 19.81 4.20
CA ALA A 33 1.15 20.64 5.13
C ALA A 33 0.59 22.06 5.21
N GLN A 34 0.18 22.65 4.09
CA GLN A 34 -0.47 23.97 4.06
C GLN A 34 -1.80 23.99 4.81
N LEU A 35 -2.62 22.93 4.67
CA LEU A 35 -3.90 22.83 5.40
C LEU A 35 -3.71 22.75 6.91
N VAL A 36 -2.71 22.00 7.38
CA VAL A 36 -2.41 21.86 8.82
C VAL A 36 -1.68 23.10 9.37
N GLY A 37 -0.92 23.81 8.53
CA GLY A 37 -0.19 25.03 8.89
C GLY A 37 1.11 24.76 9.67
N PRO A 38 1.60 25.78 10.44
CA PRO A 38 2.91 25.74 11.10
C PRO A 38 3.12 24.59 12.09
N GLN A 39 2.04 24.00 12.58
CA GLN A 39 2.06 22.85 13.51
C GLN A 39 2.20 21.50 12.80
N ALA A 40 2.26 21.48 11.47
CA ALA A 40 2.38 20.24 10.71
C ALA A 40 3.71 19.53 11.02
N VAL A 41 3.61 18.34 11.62
CA VAL A 41 4.75 17.43 11.78
C VAL A 41 4.75 16.48 10.60
N LEU A 42 5.83 16.53 9.80
CA LEU A 42 6.04 15.63 8.66
C LEU A 42 7.04 14.55 9.06
N VAL A 43 6.65 13.30 8.86
CA VAL A 43 7.51 12.12 9.06
C VAL A 43 7.47 11.27 7.80
N ALA A 44 8.62 10.80 7.35
CA ALA A 44 8.62 9.84 6.25
C ALA A 44 8.27 8.42 6.73
N PRO A 45 7.74 7.57 5.84
CA PRO A 45 7.38 6.20 6.18
C PRO A 45 8.60 5.38 6.63
N ARG A 46 8.48 4.72 7.79
CA ARG A 46 9.48 3.81 8.36
C ARG A 46 9.02 2.36 8.15
N ARG A 47 9.09 1.88 6.91
CA ARG A 47 8.56 0.58 6.50
C ARG A 47 9.01 -0.63 7.33
N PRO A 48 10.30 -0.79 7.70
CA PRO A 48 10.72 -1.93 8.53
C PRO A 48 9.97 -1.98 9.86
N VAL A 49 9.76 -0.82 10.48
CA VAL A 49 9.02 -0.70 11.75
C VAL A 49 7.55 -1.09 11.56
N TYR A 50 6.92 -0.63 10.48
CA TYR A 50 5.52 -0.96 10.19
C TYR A 50 5.34 -2.44 9.86
N ALA A 51 6.28 -3.04 9.11
CA ALA A 51 6.24 -4.45 8.78
C ALA A 51 6.39 -5.33 10.04
N ALA A 52 7.29 -4.98 10.95
CA ALA A 52 7.45 -5.68 12.22
C ALA A 52 6.20 -5.55 13.11
N ALA A 53 5.63 -4.34 13.20
CA ALA A 53 4.41 -4.12 13.96
C ALA A 53 3.21 -4.90 13.38
N SER A 54 3.07 -4.90 12.05
CA SER A 54 2.07 -5.69 11.34
C SER A 54 2.20 -7.17 11.66
N ARG A 55 3.39 -7.75 11.52
CA ARG A 55 3.65 -9.16 11.81
C ARG A 55 3.22 -9.52 13.23
N ARG A 56 3.61 -8.73 14.23
CA ARG A 56 3.21 -8.98 15.61
C ARG A 56 1.70 -8.91 15.84
N VAL A 57 1.02 -7.94 15.23
CA VAL A 57 -0.46 -7.86 15.29
C VAL A 57 -1.11 -9.11 14.69
N PHE A 58 -0.64 -9.55 13.52
CA PHE A 58 -1.20 -10.74 12.87
C PHE A 58 -0.87 -12.05 13.61
N GLU A 59 0.26 -12.16 14.29
CA GLU A 59 0.56 -13.27 15.19
C GLU A 59 -0.44 -13.34 16.36
N ILE A 60 -0.79 -12.20 16.97
CA ILE A 60 -1.80 -12.13 18.03
C ILE A 60 -3.19 -12.54 17.52
N ILE A 61 -3.54 -12.12 16.30
CA ILE A 61 -4.79 -12.50 15.65
C ILE A 61 -4.82 -14.00 15.36
N ALA A 62 -3.77 -14.55 14.76
CA ALA A 62 -3.68 -15.97 14.38
C ALA A 62 -3.76 -16.93 15.57
N GLN A 63 -3.41 -16.49 16.78
CA GLN A 63 -3.60 -17.27 18.01
C GLN A 63 -5.09 -17.43 18.41
N ARG A 64 -6.00 -16.64 17.86
CA ARG A 64 -7.41 -16.57 18.24
C ARG A 64 -8.36 -16.93 17.11
N VAL A 65 -7.91 -16.86 15.87
CA VAL A 65 -8.73 -17.08 14.68
C VAL A 65 -7.98 -17.95 13.69
N SER A 66 -8.61 -19.03 13.25
CA SER A 66 -8.05 -19.98 12.27
C SER A 66 -8.05 -19.44 10.85
N VAL A 67 -9.06 -18.64 10.49
CA VAL A 67 -9.24 -18.11 9.13
C VAL A 67 -9.03 -16.59 9.12
N VAL A 68 -7.93 -16.17 8.54
CA VAL A 68 -7.52 -14.76 8.42
C VAL A 68 -7.23 -14.43 6.96
N GLU A 69 -7.94 -13.46 6.42
CA GLU A 69 -7.66 -12.89 5.11
C GLU A 69 -6.98 -11.53 5.27
N GLN A 70 -5.66 -11.52 5.24
CA GLN A 70 -4.89 -10.29 5.34
C GLN A 70 -4.95 -9.51 4.04
N LEU A 71 -5.49 -8.29 4.08
CA LEU A 71 -5.62 -7.40 2.91
C LEU A 71 -4.40 -6.50 2.74
N SER A 72 -3.86 -6.00 3.85
CA SER A 72 -2.72 -5.09 3.88
C SER A 72 -1.87 -5.30 5.13
N ILE A 73 -0.93 -4.41 5.40
CA ILE A 73 -0.12 -4.44 6.64
C ILE A 73 -0.95 -4.14 7.91
N ASP A 74 -2.17 -3.62 7.78
CA ASP A 74 -3.00 -3.11 8.88
C ASP A 74 -4.48 -3.45 8.76
N GLU A 75 -4.89 -4.18 7.73
CA GLU A 75 -6.28 -4.58 7.50
C GLU A 75 -6.39 -6.09 7.24
N ALA A 76 -7.39 -6.73 7.84
CA ALA A 76 -7.76 -8.11 7.55
C ALA A 76 -9.25 -8.35 7.77
N PHE A 77 -9.77 -9.39 7.11
CA PHE A 77 -11.02 -10.05 7.49
C PHE A 77 -10.73 -11.30 8.33
N LEU A 78 -11.59 -11.53 9.30
CA LEU A 78 -11.52 -12.65 10.23
C LEU A 78 -12.86 -13.38 10.22
N GLU A 79 -12.82 -14.70 10.31
CA GLU A 79 -14.03 -15.53 10.47
C GLU A 79 -13.84 -16.47 11.66
N PRO A 80 -14.11 -15.98 12.89
CA PRO A 80 -13.99 -16.80 14.10
C PRO A 80 -15.13 -17.80 14.22
N ASP A 81 -14.83 -19.10 14.29
CA ASP A 81 -15.81 -20.17 14.46
C ASP A 81 -16.72 -19.96 15.69
N ALA A 82 -16.16 -19.40 16.76
CA ALA A 82 -16.88 -19.13 18.01
C ALA A 82 -17.99 -18.07 17.87
N LEU A 83 -18.03 -17.31 16.76
CA LEU A 83 -19.01 -16.25 16.53
C LEU A 83 -20.11 -16.65 15.55
N THR A 84 -20.15 -17.90 15.11
CA THR A 84 -21.24 -18.40 14.28
C THR A 84 -22.56 -18.32 15.08
N ASP A 85 -23.55 -17.63 14.51
CA ASP A 85 -24.86 -17.39 15.16
C ASP A 85 -24.81 -16.68 16.54
N ALA A 86 -23.68 -16.00 16.84
CA ALA A 86 -23.51 -15.29 18.11
C ALA A 86 -24.36 -14.01 18.18
N SER A 87 -24.77 -13.64 19.40
CA SER A 87 -25.46 -12.38 19.64
C SER A 87 -24.54 -11.17 19.39
N VAL A 88 -25.14 -10.00 19.19
CA VAL A 88 -24.41 -8.73 19.02
C VAL A 88 -23.49 -8.46 20.21
N GLU A 89 -23.94 -8.76 21.42
CA GLU A 89 -23.18 -8.61 22.66
C GLU A 89 -21.96 -9.53 22.66
N ALA A 90 -22.15 -10.81 22.34
CA ALA A 90 -21.05 -11.78 22.29
C ALA A 90 -19.98 -11.41 21.23
N VAL A 91 -20.41 -10.93 20.06
CA VAL A 91 -19.50 -10.44 19.02
C VAL A 91 -18.73 -9.20 19.49
N THR A 92 -19.43 -8.30 20.19
CA THR A 92 -18.84 -7.06 20.74
C THR A 92 -17.80 -7.37 21.82
N ASP A 93 -18.10 -8.29 22.71
CA ASP A 93 -17.21 -8.71 23.78
C ASP A 93 -15.95 -9.37 23.23
N TRP A 94 -16.09 -10.32 22.31
CA TRP A 94 -14.97 -10.96 21.65
C TRP A 94 -14.08 -9.94 20.92
N ALA A 95 -14.69 -9.00 20.19
CA ALA A 95 -13.95 -7.96 19.48
C ALA A 95 -13.18 -7.05 20.43
N ASN A 96 -13.77 -6.70 21.59
CA ASN A 96 -13.09 -5.93 22.62
C ASN A 96 -11.94 -6.69 23.27
N GLU A 97 -12.06 -7.99 23.49
CA GLU A 97 -10.98 -8.84 23.99
C GLU A 97 -9.80 -8.88 23.02
N LEU A 98 -10.06 -9.05 21.71
CA LEU A 98 -9.02 -9.02 20.69
C LEU A 98 -8.32 -7.64 20.63
N ARG A 99 -9.08 -6.56 20.67
CA ARG A 99 -8.51 -5.19 20.70
C ARG A 99 -7.66 -4.96 21.96
N ALA A 100 -8.12 -5.44 23.12
CA ALA A 100 -7.37 -5.34 24.36
C ALA A 100 -6.04 -6.11 24.28
N ALA A 101 -6.04 -7.31 23.70
CA ALA A 101 -4.82 -8.09 23.49
C ALA A 101 -3.84 -7.39 22.56
N ILE A 102 -4.30 -6.90 21.40
CA ILE A 102 -3.46 -6.12 20.47
C ILE A 102 -2.86 -4.90 21.18
N ARG A 103 -3.68 -4.16 21.92
CA ARG A 103 -3.23 -2.96 22.64
C ARG A 103 -2.21 -3.29 23.73
N THR A 104 -2.44 -4.34 24.50
CA THR A 104 -1.54 -4.74 25.60
C THR A 104 -0.17 -5.13 25.06
N GLU A 105 -0.12 -5.93 24.00
CA GLU A 105 1.13 -6.46 23.47
C GLU A 105 1.87 -5.49 22.55
N THR A 106 1.15 -4.64 21.81
CA THR A 106 1.76 -3.76 20.81
C THR A 106 1.68 -2.27 21.15
N GLY A 107 0.75 -1.88 22.03
CA GLY A 107 0.43 -0.47 22.30
C GLY A 107 -0.42 0.18 21.19
N LEU A 108 -0.79 -0.56 20.14
CA LEU A 108 -1.53 -0.01 19.01
C LEU A 108 -3.04 -0.08 19.25
N PRO A 109 -3.79 1.00 18.95
CA PRO A 109 -5.24 0.96 18.92
C PRO A 109 -5.73 0.22 17.68
N SER A 110 -6.91 -0.39 17.75
CA SER A 110 -7.54 -1.07 16.61
C SER A 110 -9.04 -0.81 16.59
N SER A 111 -9.64 -0.90 15.40
CA SER A 111 -11.08 -0.79 15.20
C SER A 111 -11.59 -2.04 14.52
N ILE A 112 -12.65 -2.64 15.09
CA ILE A 112 -13.26 -3.86 14.57
C ILE A 112 -14.70 -3.56 14.15
N GLY A 113 -15.02 -3.93 12.92
CA GLY A 113 -16.39 -4.00 12.42
C GLY A 113 -16.82 -5.44 12.24
N ALA A 114 -18.06 -5.76 12.56
CA ALA A 114 -18.61 -7.08 12.33
C ALA A 114 -19.98 -6.98 11.62
N GLY A 115 -20.32 -8.02 10.88
CA GLY A 115 -21.59 -8.13 10.16
C GLY A 115 -21.65 -9.43 9.37
N SER A 116 -22.74 -9.65 8.65
CA SER A 116 -23.01 -10.88 7.93
C SER A 116 -22.16 -11.14 6.68
N GLY A 117 -21.25 -10.21 6.33
CA GLY A 117 -20.35 -10.33 5.19
C GLY A 117 -19.25 -9.29 5.25
N LYS A 118 -18.24 -9.44 4.37
CA LYS A 118 -17.06 -8.57 4.32
C LYS A 118 -17.39 -7.09 4.18
N GLN A 119 -18.39 -6.77 3.36
CA GLN A 119 -18.83 -5.39 3.14
C GLN A 119 -19.30 -4.74 4.44
N TYR A 120 -20.12 -5.46 5.22
CA TYR A 120 -20.61 -4.96 6.50
C TYR A 120 -19.51 -4.85 7.54
N ALA A 121 -18.63 -5.85 7.64
CA ALA A 121 -17.48 -5.79 8.53
C ALA A 121 -16.57 -4.58 8.20
N LYS A 122 -16.33 -4.31 6.91
CA LYS A 122 -15.51 -3.16 6.49
C LYS A 122 -16.18 -1.82 6.82
N ILE A 123 -17.46 -1.66 6.55
CA ILE A 123 -18.22 -0.46 6.91
C ILE A 123 -18.25 -0.29 8.43
N GLY A 124 -18.56 -1.36 9.17
CA GLY A 124 -18.56 -1.35 10.64
C GLY A 124 -17.21 -0.90 11.20
N SER A 125 -16.10 -1.41 10.67
CA SER A 125 -14.77 -0.98 11.12
C SER A 125 -14.50 0.50 10.82
N GLY A 126 -15.01 1.02 9.71
CA GLY A 126 -14.97 2.44 9.38
C GLY A 126 -15.73 3.30 10.40
N LEU A 127 -16.93 2.89 10.77
CA LEU A 127 -17.77 3.55 11.77
C LEU A 127 -17.17 3.46 13.20
N ALA A 128 -16.42 2.38 13.47
CA ALA A 128 -15.75 2.15 14.74
C ALA A 128 -14.45 2.95 14.92
N LYS A 129 -13.92 3.59 13.87
CA LYS A 129 -12.66 4.36 13.95
C LYS A 129 -12.83 5.62 14.82
N PRO A 130 -11.80 5.98 15.61
CA PRO A 130 -10.41 5.51 15.58
C PRO A 130 -10.09 4.29 16.46
N ASP A 131 -10.93 3.88 17.36
CA ASP A 131 -10.60 2.89 18.38
C ASP A 131 -11.88 2.37 19.02
N GLY A 132 -12.59 1.49 18.32
CA GLY A 132 -13.91 1.02 18.73
C GLY A 132 -14.31 -0.32 18.12
N VAL A 133 -15.52 -0.72 18.45
CA VAL A 133 -16.22 -1.86 17.86
C VAL A 133 -17.57 -1.38 17.33
N PHE A 134 -17.94 -1.83 16.14
CA PHE A 134 -19.27 -1.60 15.58
C PHE A 134 -19.78 -2.89 14.93
N VAL A 135 -20.86 -3.43 15.49
CA VAL A 135 -21.54 -4.62 14.95
C VAL A 135 -22.76 -4.16 14.16
N ILE A 136 -22.88 -4.61 12.93
CA ILE A 136 -24.07 -4.39 12.09
C ILE A 136 -24.97 -5.62 12.18
N PRO A 137 -26.09 -5.56 12.92
CA PRO A 137 -27.00 -6.68 13.04
C PRO A 137 -27.63 -7.03 11.70
N HIS A 138 -27.86 -8.31 11.42
CA HIS A 138 -28.44 -8.75 10.14
C HIS A 138 -29.78 -8.06 9.84
N ALA A 139 -30.65 -7.92 10.84
CA ALA A 139 -31.95 -7.29 10.70
C ALA A 139 -31.90 -5.79 10.34
N GLU A 140 -30.79 -5.11 10.66
CA GLU A 140 -30.62 -3.67 10.45
C GLU A 140 -29.68 -3.32 9.28
N GLN A 141 -29.08 -4.31 8.65
CA GLN A 141 -27.99 -4.12 7.71
C GLN A 141 -28.36 -3.17 6.54
N LEU A 142 -29.52 -3.29 5.92
CA LEU A 142 -29.93 -2.42 4.81
C LEU A 142 -30.29 -1.02 5.29
N SER A 143 -30.89 -0.88 6.47
CA SER A 143 -31.23 0.43 7.04
C SER A 143 -29.98 1.24 7.40
N ILE A 144 -28.89 0.56 7.77
CA ILE A 144 -27.56 1.19 8.03
C ILE A 144 -26.83 1.45 6.70
N LEU A 145 -26.90 0.52 5.75
CA LEU A 145 -26.13 0.57 4.50
C LEU A 145 -26.68 1.65 3.53
N HIS A 146 -27.97 1.64 3.26
CA HIS A 146 -28.57 2.43 2.21
C HIS A 146 -28.40 3.96 2.35
N PRO A 147 -28.44 4.57 3.56
CA PRO A 147 -28.20 6.00 3.69
C PRO A 147 -26.76 6.45 3.47
N LEU A 148 -25.81 5.51 3.47
CA LEU A 148 -24.39 5.84 3.33
C LEU A 148 -24.07 6.32 1.91
N PRO A 149 -23.07 7.22 1.75
CA PRO A 149 -22.54 7.59 0.46
C PRO A 149 -22.11 6.37 -0.36
N VAL A 150 -22.39 6.36 -1.65
CA VAL A 150 -22.02 5.22 -2.52
C VAL A 150 -20.51 4.96 -2.55
N SER A 151 -19.69 5.94 -2.20
CA SER A 151 -18.22 5.81 -2.04
C SER A 151 -17.80 4.90 -0.89
N GLU A 152 -18.71 4.57 0.04
CA GLU A 152 -18.44 3.63 1.14
C GLU A 152 -18.53 2.17 0.69
N LEU A 153 -19.12 1.90 -0.49
CA LEU A 153 -19.07 0.55 -1.08
C LEU A 153 -17.66 0.18 -1.47
N TRP A 154 -17.21 -0.98 -1.00
CA TRP A 154 -15.91 -1.51 -1.37
C TRP A 154 -15.83 -1.80 -2.87
N GLY A 155 -14.95 -1.12 -3.57
CA GLY A 155 -14.80 -1.13 -5.02
C GLY A 155 -15.21 0.17 -5.70
N VAL A 156 -15.84 1.09 -5.00
CA VAL A 156 -16.14 2.44 -5.52
C VAL A 156 -14.97 3.38 -5.23
N GLY A 157 -14.07 3.49 -6.21
CA GLY A 157 -12.99 4.48 -6.19
C GLY A 157 -13.41 5.82 -6.80
N PRO A 158 -12.49 6.81 -6.88
CA PRO A 158 -12.80 8.16 -7.39
C PRO A 158 -13.42 8.16 -8.79
N VAL A 159 -12.96 7.29 -9.69
CA VAL A 159 -13.48 7.22 -11.08
C VAL A 159 -14.89 6.66 -11.11
N THR A 160 -15.13 5.55 -10.42
CA THR A 160 -16.47 4.97 -10.31
C THR A 160 -17.43 5.91 -9.58
N GLY A 161 -16.96 6.54 -8.50
CA GLY A 161 -17.72 7.55 -7.76
C GLY A 161 -18.12 8.73 -8.64
N ALA A 162 -17.21 9.24 -9.48
CA ALA A 162 -17.52 10.33 -10.41
C ALA A 162 -18.56 9.92 -11.46
N LYS A 163 -18.50 8.69 -11.99
CA LYS A 163 -19.53 8.15 -12.91
C LYS A 163 -20.90 8.05 -12.24
N LEU A 164 -20.95 7.53 -11.01
CA LEU A 164 -22.18 7.41 -10.25
C LEU A 164 -22.77 8.79 -9.91
N ALA A 165 -21.95 9.74 -9.49
CA ALA A 165 -22.38 11.11 -9.22
C ALA A 165 -22.94 11.80 -10.48
N ALA A 166 -22.34 11.58 -11.66
CA ALA A 166 -22.87 12.08 -12.93
C ALA A 166 -24.26 11.49 -13.28
N ALA A 167 -24.54 10.26 -12.82
CA ALA A 167 -25.83 9.61 -12.93
C ALA A 167 -26.78 9.96 -11.76
N ARG A 168 -26.40 10.88 -10.86
CA ARG A 168 -27.15 11.28 -9.65
C ARG A 168 -27.38 10.14 -8.66
N ILE A 169 -26.44 9.21 -8.59
CA ILE A 169 -26.41 8.11 -7.63
C ILE A 169 -25.44 8.53 -6.52
N GLU A 170 -25.99 9.01 -5.40
CA GLU A 170 -25.21 9.56 -4.30
C GLU A 170 -25.06 8.59 -3.14
N THR A 171 -26.11 7.80 -2.87
CA THR A 171 -26.16 6.84 -1.78
C THR A 171 -26.09 5.40 -2.28
N ILE A 172 -25.78 4.48 -1.36
CA ILE A 172 -25.84 3.03 -1.66
C ILE A 172 -27.27 2.62 -1.98
N GLY A 173 -28.26 3.21 -1.31
CA GLY A 173 -29.67 2.98 -1.59
C GLY A 173 -30.08 3.40 -3.00
N ASP A 174 -29.56 4.52 -3.52
CA ASP A 174 -29.81 4.94 -4.89
C ASP A 174 -29.31 3.87 -5.89
N LEU A 175 -28.10 3.34 -5.65
CA LEU A 175 -27.56 2.26 -6.48
C LEU A 175 -28.38 0.97 -6.37
N ALA A 176 -28.84 0.63 -5.16
CA ALA A 176 -29.66 -0.56 -4.91
C ALA A 176 -31.02 -0.52 -5.62
N HIS A 177 -31.58 0.66 -5.85
CA HIS A 177 -32.86 0.84 -6.53
C HIS A 177 -32.80 0.75 -8.06
N LEU A 178 -31.60 0.76 -8.64
CA LEU A 178 -31.44 0.57 -10.08
C LEU A 178 -31.79 -0.87 -10.51
N SER A 179 -32.22 -1.02 -11.74
CA SER A 179 -32.29 -2.34 -12.37
C SER A 179 -30.89 -2.83 -12.77
N GLU A 180 -30.73 -4.14 -12.85
CA GLU A 180 -29.46 -4.76 -13.32
C GLU A 180 -29.00 -4.18 -14.66
N LYS A 181 -29.93 -3.91 -15.58
CA LYS A 181 -29.65 -3.35 -16.90
C LYS A 181 -29.11 -1.91 -16.83
N GLU A 182 -29.68 -1.08 -15.98
CA GLU A 182 -29.20 0.30 -15.78
C GLU A 182 -27.80 0.31 -15.19
N VAL A 183 -27.51 -0.59 -14.24
CA VAL A 183 -26.17 -0.75 -13.65
C VAL A 183 -25.17 -1.24 -14.70
N GLU A 184 -25.53 -2.22 -15.52
CA GLU A 184 -24.66 -2.73 -16.59
C GLU A 184 -24.30 -1.64 -17.61
N ILE A 185 -25.27 -0.80 -17.99
CA ILE A 185 -25.03 0.34 -18.88
C ILE A 185 -24.10 1.38 -18.26
N SER A 186 -24.28 1.68 -16.99
CA SER A 186 -23.56 2.76 -16.30
C SER A 186 -22.14 2.38 -15.87
N LEU A 187 -21.96 1.15 -15.39
CA LEU A 187 -20.72 0.69 -14.75
C LEU A 187 -20.02 -0.47 -15.47
N GLY A 188 -20.69 -1.07 -16.49
CA GLY A 188 -20.21 -2.27 -17.16
C GLY A 188 -20.66 -3.56 -16.47
N GLY A 189 -20.54 -4.71 -17.18
CA GLY A 189 -21.15 -5.96 -16.77
C GLY A 189 -20.63 -6.53 -15.45
N ALA A 190 -19.34 -6.83 -15.35
CA ALA A 190 -18.78 -7.55 -14.19
C ALA A 190 -18.75 -6.70 -12.92
N VAL A 191 -18.11 -5.53 -13.00
CA VAL A 191 -17.94 -4.62 -11.84
C VAL A 191 -19.29 -4.05 -11.41
N GLY A 192 -20.14 -3.65 -12.36
CA GLY A 192 -21.46 -3.11 -12.06
C GLY A 192 -22.32 -4.10 -11.30
N LYS A 193 -22.41 -5.36 -11.78
CA LYS A 193 -23.18 -6.42 -11.11
C LYS A 193 -22.69 -6.70 -9.69
N GLN A 194 -21.39 -6.73 -9.49
CA GLN A 194 -20.81 -6.94 -8.16
C GLN A 194 -21.16 -5.78 -7.21
N LEU A 195 -21.00 -4.53 -7.63
CA LEU A 195 -21.32 -3.35 -6.81
C LEU A 195 -22.84 -3.29 -6.53
N TRP A 196 -23.67 -3.67 -7.49
CA TRP A 196 -25.09 -3.72 -7.29
C TRP A 196 -25.52 -4.80 -6.31
N ALA A 197 -24.94 -6.01 -6.38
CA ALA A 197 -25.19 -7.06 -5.40
C ALA A 197 -24.81 -6.59 -3.98
N LEU A 198 -23.65 -5.96 -3.83
CA LEU A 198 -23.23 -5.37 -2.55
C LEU A 198 -24.19 -4.28 -2.06
N ALA A 199 -24.72 -3.43 -2.95
CA ALA A 199 -25.71 -2.41 -2.59
C ALA A 199 -27.05 -3.02 -2.16
N GLN A 200 -27.42 -4.17 -2.74
CA GLN A 200 -28.58 -4.97 -2.34
C GLN A 200 -28.37 -5.72 -1.00
N GLY A 201 -27.15 -5.64 -0.44
CA GLY A 201 -26.81 -6.34 0.78
C GLY A 201 -26.32 -7.77 0.60
N VAL A 202 -26.08 -8.20 -0.64
CA VAL A 202 -25.60 -9.54 -0.95
C VAL A 202 -24.08 -9.53 -1.07
N ASP A 203 -23.40 -10.19 -0.12
CA ASP A 203 -21.95 -10.38 -0.12
C ASP A 203 -21.60 -11.82 0.29
N GLU A 204 -21.47 -12.68 -0.69
CA GLU A 204 -21.18 -14.11 -0.52
C GLU A 204 -19.67 -14.43 -0.57
N ARG A 205 -18.80 -13.42 -0.60
CA ARG A 205 -17.37 -13.64 -0.65
C ARG A 205 -16.87 -14.27 0.65
N PRO A 206 -16.30 -15.50 0.64
CA PRO A 206 -15.80 -16.13 1.84
C PRO A 206 -14.57 -15.38 2.36
N VAL A 207 -14.34 -15.44 3.67
CA VAL A 207 -13.03 -15.08 4.24
C VAL A 207 -12.09 -16.25 3.94
N ALA A 208 -11.02 -15.99 3.24
CA ALA A 208 -10.05 -17.00 2.83
C ALA A 208 -8.63 -16.46 2.97
N PRO A 209 -7.66 -17.30 3.37
CA PRO A 209 -6.26 -16.88 3.34
C PRO A 209 -5.89 -16.31 1.98
N ARG A 210 -5.05 -15.29 2.00
CA ARG A 210 -4.61 -14.64 0.77
C ARG A 210 -3.96 -15.64 -0.17
N ALA A 211 -4.40 -15.66 -1.41
CA ALA A 211 -3.75 -16.43 -2.46
C ALA A 211 -2.31 -15.93 -2.70
N GLU A 212 -1.47 -16.79 -3.21
CA GLU A 212 -0.10 -16.42 -3.60
C GLU A 212 -0.09 -15.24 -4.56
N SER A 213 0.97 -14.43 -4.46
CA SER A 213 1.15 -13.28 -5.34
C SER A 213 1.17 -13.72 -6.81
N LYS A 214 0.38 -13.06 -7.66
CA LYS A 214 0.36 -13.31 -9.11
C LYS A 214 1.50 -12.59 -9.83
N GLN A 215 2.08 -11.58 -9.19
CA GLN A 215 3.16 -10.76 -9.73
C GLN A 215 3.98 -10.12 -8.63
N VAL A 216 5.20 -9.75 -8.96
CA VAL A 216 6.06 -8.87 -8.16
C VAL A 216 6.46 -7.67 -9.00
N SER A 217 6.47 -6.47 -8.41
CA SER A 217 6.75 -5.25 -9.18
C SER A 217 7.44 -4.19 -8.33
N SER A 218 8.12 -3.27 -8.99
CA SER A 218 8.62 -2.03 -8.41
C SER A 218 8.41 -0.89 -9.38
N GLU A 219 7.95 0.26 -8.87
CA GLU A 219 7.77 1.47 -9.67
C GLU A 219 8.20 2.71 -8.89
N HIS A 220 8.80 3.67 -9.60
CA HIS A 220 9.33 4.89 -9.01
C HIS A 220 8.82 6.13 -9.73
N THR A 221 8.25 7.05 -8.95
CA THR A 221 7.94 8.41 -9.41
C THR A 221 9.15 9.31 -9.15
N TYR A 222 9.61 10.01 -10.16
CA TYR A 222 10.79 10.87 -10.07
C TYR A 222 10.41 12.33 -9.73
N PRO A 223 11.22 13.05 -8.94
CA PRO A 223 10.94 14.43 -8.56
C PRO A 223 10.85 15.38 -9.75
N GLN A 224 11.68 15.14 -10.78
CA GLN A 224 11.66 15.80 -12.08
C GLN A 224 11.36 14.76 -13.15
N ASP A 225 10.73 15.19 -14.24
CA ASP A 225 10.46 14.30 -15.36
C ASP A 225 11.76 13.88 -16.03
N LEU A 226 11.86 12.60 -16.39
CA LEU A 226 12.96 12.05 -17.16
C LEU A 226 12.79 12.49 -18.62
N THR A 227 13.79 13.15 -19.17
CA THR A 227 13.75 13.76 -20.50
C THR A 227 14.76 13.17 -21.48
N THR A 228 15.67 12.34 -20.99
CA THR A 228 16.74 11.72 -21.77
C THR A 228 16.71 10.19 -21.67
N ALA A 229 17.22 9.51 -22.70
CA ALA A 229 17.33 8.06 -22.70
C ALA A 229 18.21 7.51 -21.56
N PRO A 230 19.38 8.07 -21.23
CA PRO A 230 20.18 7.60 -20.09
C PRO A 230 19.46 7.68 -18.76
N GLU A 231 18.65 8.71 -18.51
CA GLU A 231 17.84 8.83 -17.28
C GLU A 231 16.79 7.71 -17.20
N VAL A 232 16.15 7.38 -18.32
CA VAL A 232 15.17 6.29 -18.38
C VAL A 232 15.84 4.94 -18.22
N ASP A 233 17.01 4.72 -18.81
CA ASP A 233 17.79 3.49 -18.65
C ASP A 233 18.18 3.22 -17.20
N GLU A 234 18.63 4.25 -16.50
CA GLU A 234 18.96 4.14 -15.08
C GLU A 234 17.72 3.85 -14.22
N ALA A 235 16.61 4.53 -14.52
CA ALA A 235 15.33 4.32 -13.88
C ALA A 235 14.81 2.89 -14.09
N LEU A 236 14.94 2.37 -15.32
CA LEU A 236 14.53 1.01 -15.68
C LEU A 236 15.37 -0.04 -14.95
N ARG A 237 16.71 0.10 -14.96
CA ARG A 237 17.62 -0.80 -14.24
C ARG A 237 17.28 -0.87 -12.75
N ARG A 238 17.01 0.27 -12.15
CA ARG A 238 16.63 0.36 -10.74
C ARG A 238 15.32 -0.37 -10.47
N ALA A 239 14.26 -0.10 -11.23
CA ALA A 239 12.97 -0.74 -11.06
C ALA A 239 13.08 -2.25 -11.29
N ALA A 240 13.82 -2.69 -12.31
CA ALA A 240 14.06 -4.10 -12.61
C ALA A 240 14.83 -4.80 -11.49
N ALA A 241 15.90 -4.19 -10.97
CA ALA A 241 16.70 -4.77 -9.88
C ALA A 241 15.89 -4.94 -8.58
N GLU A 242 15.05 -3.96 -8.25
CA GLU A 242 14.18 -4.06 -7.08
C GLU A 242 13.06 -5.09 -7.26
N SER A 243 12.47 -5.19 -8.44
CA SER A 243 11.48 -6.23 -8.78
C SER A 243 12.12 -7.61 -8.76
N HIS A 244 13.34 -7.75 -9.28
CA HIS A 244 14.09 -9.00 -9.25
C HIS A 244 14.42 -9.44 -7.82
N ARG A 245 14.82 -8.52 -6.94
CA ARG A 245 15.02 -8.84 -5.53
C ARG A 245 13.76 -9.41 -4.88
N ARG A 246 12.57 -8.86 -5.21
CA ARG A 246 11.28 -9.39 -4.74
C ARG A 246 10.97 -10.76 -5.34
N LEU A 247 11.29 -10.97 -6.61
CA LEU A 247 11.15 -12.27 -7.26
C LEU A 247 12.01 -13.33 -6.57
N ARG A 248 13.26 -12.99 -6.24
CA ARG A 248 14.14 -13.88 -5.47
C ARG A 248 13.62 -14.20 -4.06
N GLN A 249 12.95 -13.26 -3.42
CA GLN A 249 12.30 -13.48 -2.12
C GLN A 249 11.03 -14.33 -2.23
N ASP A 250 10.31 -14.24 -3.34
CA ASP A 250 9.15 -15.08 -3.66
C ASP A 250 9.55 -16.54 -3.95
N GLY A 251 10.72 -16.77 -4.53
CA GLY A 251 11.30 -18.07 -4.81
C GLY A 251 10.89 -18.70 -6.14
N ARG A 252 9.99 -18.07 -6.90
CA ARG A 252 9.50 -18.53 -8.20
C ARG A 252 10.21 -17.83 -9.36
N GLY A 253 10.12 -18.37 -10.57
CA GLY A 253 10.49 -17.68 -11.80
C GLY A 253 9.31 -16.97 -12.44
N ALA A 254 9.59 -15.97 -13.28
CA ALA A 254 8.57 -15.21 -13.99
C ALA A 254 8.61 -15.46 -15.49
N ARG A 255 7.44 -15.57 -16.12
CA ARG A 255 7.33 -15.69 -17.58
C ARG A 255 7.08 -14.35 -18.26
N THR A 256 6.40 -13.42 -17.62
CA THR A 256 5.99 -12.17 -18.26
C THR A 256 6.69 -10.99 -17.60
N VAL A 257 7.32 -10.17 -18.43
CA VAL A 257 7.90 -8.88 -18.06
C VAL A 257 6.99 -7.79 -18.57
N THR A 258 6.62 -6.84 -17.70
CA THR A 258 5.85 -5.65 -18.05
C THR A 258 6.62 -4.40 -17.66
N VAL A 259 6.75 -3.47 -18.59
CA VAL A 259 7.27 -2.12 -18.32
C VAL A 259 6.09 -1.15 -18.35
N LYS A 260 5.95 -0.39 -17.25
CA LYS A 260 4.94 0.66 -17.09
C LYS A 260 5.62 2.02 -17.11
N LEU A 261 5.14 2.90 -17.95
CA LEU A 261 5.54 4.30 -18.00
C LEU A 261 4.34 5.18 -17.70
N LYS A 262 4.54 6.21 -16.87
CA LYS A 262 3.56 7.29 -16.68
C LYS A 262 4.22 8.59 -17.13
N MET A 263 3.58 9.28 -18.05
CA MET A 263 4.08 10.52 -18.62
C MET A 263 3.76 11.73 -17.73
N SER A 264 4.30 12.87 -18.05
CA SER A 264 4.09 14.13 -17.32
C SER A 264 2.64 14.58 -17.30
N ASP A 265 1.86 14.29 -18.34
CA ASP A 265 0.42 14.54 -18.47
C ASP A 265 -0.47 13.49 -17.77
N PHE A 266 0.16 12.54 -17.04
CA PHE A 266 -0.46 11.40 -16.35
C PHE A 266 -0.98 10.28 -17.26
N HIS A 267 -0.78 10.34 -18.57
CA HIS A 267 -1.02 9.19 -19.44
C HIS A 267 -0.15 8.00 -19.02
N ILE A 268 -0.73 6.80 -19.02
CA ILE A 268 -0.03 5.56 -18.65
C ILE A 268 0.07 4.66 -19.87
N GLU A 269 1.26 4.16 -20.12
CA GLU A 269 1.52 3.12 -21.11
C GLU A 269 2.16 1.90 -20.43
N SER A 270 1.60 0.71 -20.68
CA SER A 270 2.14 -0.56 -20.21
C SER A 270 2.40 -1.46 -21.40
N ARG A 271 3.61 -2.03 -21.47
CA ARG A 271 4.02 -2.96 -22.51
C ARG A 271 4.55 -4.23 -21.89
N SER A 272 4.07 -5.36 -22.38
CA SER A 272 4.41 -6.68 -21.83
C SER A 272 4.99 -7.60 -22.91
N ALA A 273 5.84 -8.51 -22.47
CA ALA A 273 6.27 -9.65 -23.28
C ALA A 273 6.42 -10.89 -22.42
N THR A 274 6.07 -12.04 -22.98
CA THR A 274 6.06 -13.32 -22.29
C THR A 274 7.13 -14.22 -22.85
N LEU A 275 7.97 -14.75 -21.95
CA LEU A 275 8.97 -15.77 -22.24
C LEU A 275 8.30 -17.14 -22.44
N PRO A 276 8.91 -18.05 -23.21
CA PRO A 276 8.39 -19.41 -23.37
C PRO A 276 8.50 -20.25 -22.08
N TYR A 277 9.34 -19.85 -21.14
CA TYR A 277 9.59 -20.50 -19.84
C TYR A 277 9.70 -19.48 -18.71
N ALA A 278 9.56 -19.93 -17.46
CA ALA A 278 9.79 -19.10 -16.30
C ALA A 278 11.28 -18.95 -16.01
N SER A 279 11.73 -17.73 -15.75
CA SER A 279 13.13 -17.41 -15.44
C SER A 279 13.22 -16.53 -14.21
N ASP A 280 14.26 -16.74 -13.41
CA ASP A 280 14.69 -15.86 -12.32
C ASP A 280 16.06 -15.22 -12.62
N ASP A 281 16.54 -15.33 -13.86
CA ASP A 281 17.79 -14.72 -14.30
C ASP A 281 17.61 -13.21 -14.52
N ALA A 282 18.40 -12.44 -13.77
CA ALA A 282 18.31 -10.97 -13.77
C ALA A 282 18.60 -10.35 -15.14
N ASP A 283 19.59 -10.90 -15.87
CA ASP A 283 20.03 -10.33 -17.13
C ASP A 283 19.00 -10.60 -18.24
N THR A 284 18.42 -11.79 -18.28
CA THR A 284 17.32 -12.15 -19.19
C THR A 284 16.11 -11.25 -18.98
N LEU A 285 15.66 -11.09 -17.71
CA LEU A 285 14.51 -10.27 -17.38
C LEU A 285 14.76 -8.77 -17.66
N LEU A 286 15.97 -8.28 -17.38
CA LEU A 286 16.38 -6.90 -17.67
C LEU A 286 16.45 -6.64 -19.17
N ALA A 287 17.05 -7.56 -19.96
CA ALA A 287 17.11 -7.45 -21.41
C ALA A 287 15.70 -7.37 -22.04
N MET A 288 14.75 -8.14 -21.47
CA MET A 288 13.34 -8.04 -21.88
C MET A 288 12.74 -6.68 -21.56
N ALA A 289 12.99 -6.14 -20.37
CA ALA A 289 12.50 -4.81 -20.00
C ALA A 289 13.03 -3.73 -20.96
N PHE A 290 14.30 -3.81 -21.36
CA PHE A 290 14.88 -2.90 -22.35
C PHE A 290 14.26 -3.00 -23.76
N LYS A 291 13.75 -4.15 -24.15
CA LYS A 291 13.01 -4.28 -25.43
C LYS A 291 11.63 -3.66 -25.37
N LEU A 292 11.07 -3.47 -24.18
CA LEU A 292 9.72 -2.98 -23.98
C LEU A 292 9.66 -1.48 -23.67
N VAL A 293 10.74 -0.91 -23.14
CA VAL A 293 10.76 0.51 -22.75
C VAL A 293 10.64 1.42 -23.98
N ARG A 294 9.96 2.54 -23.78
CA ARG A 294 9.96 3.65 -24.73
C ARG A 294 10.64 4.87 -24.13
N TYR A 295 11.15 5.72 -24.98
CA TYR A 295 11.97 6.84 -24.57
C TYR A 295 11.25 8.19 -24.74
N PRO A 296 11.71 9.25 -24.04
CA PRO A 296 11.09 10.57 -24.11
C PRO A 296 10.97 11.16 -25.53
N SER A 297 11.85 10.77 -26.44
CA SER A 297 11.77 11.15 -27.85
C SER A 297 10.53 10.60 -28.57
N GLU A 298 9.92 9.54 -28.03
CA GLU A 298 8.75 8.87 -28.61
C GLU A 298 7.45 9.21 -27.86
N VAL A 299 7.51 9.31 -26.52
CA VAL A 299 6.32 9.41 -25.66
C VAL A 299 6.24 10.70 -24.85
N GLY A 300 7.25 11.57 -24.99
CA GLY A 300 7.36 12.78 -24.18
C GLY A 300 7.99 12.53 -22.79
N PRO A 301 8.06 13.55 -21.92
CA PRO A 301 8.70 13.44 -20.62
C PRO A 301 8.03 12.40 -19.72
N ILE A 302 8.84 11.55 -19.07
CA ILE A 302 8.39 10.41 -18.25
C ILE A 302 8.48 10.77 -16.78
N ARG A 303 7.37 10.62 -16.07
CA ARG A 303 7.24 10.89 -14.64
C ARG A 303 7.51 9.68 -13.76
N LEU A 304 7.15 8.46 -14.22
CA LEU A 304 7.27 7.22 -13.48
C LEU A 304 7.73 6.10 -14.40
N VAL A 305 8.61 5.27 -13.89
CA VAL A 305 9.05 4.01 -14.52
C VAL A 305 8.80 2.87 -13.55
N GLY A 306 8.15 1.81 -14.04
CA GLY A 306 7.88 0.59 -13.29
C GLY A 306 8.22 -0.66 -14.10
N VAL A 307 8.62 -1.72 -13.38
CA VAL A 307 8.84 -3.07 -13.93
C VAL A 307 8.05 -4.06 -13.09
N SER A 308 7.33 -4.94 -13.74
CA SER A 308 6.59 -6.03 -13.12
C SER A 308 6.96 -7.36 -13.75
N TYR A 309 7.06 -8.38 -12.91
CA TYR A 309 7.27 -9.77 -13.26
C TYR A 309 6.05 -10.57 -12.85
N SER A 310 5.41 -11.25 -13.80
CA SER A 310 4.18 -12.03 -13.61
C SER A 310 4.22 -13.36 -14.32
N GLY A 311 3.15 -14.17 -14.19
CA GLY A 311 3.20 -15.57 -14.64
C GLY A 311 4.24 -16.33 -13.83
N LEU A 312 4.11 -16.23 -12.48
CA LEU A 312 5.05 -16.83 -11.54
C LEU A 312 4.85 -18.34 -11.50
N GLU A 313 5.92 -19.11 -11.69
CA GLU A 313 5.93 -20.57 -11.72
C GLU A 313 7.09 -21.11 -10.87
N ASP A 314 6.85 -22.22 -10.17
CA ASP A 314 7.88 -22.88 -9.33
C ASP A 314 8.94 -23.60 -10.16
N SER A 315 8.59 -24.02 -11.39
CA SER A 315 9.52 -24.70 -12.28
C SER A 315 10.41 -23.70 -13.01
N LEU A 316 11.67 -23.63 -12.59
CA LEU A 316 12.70 -22.92 -13.32
C LEU A 316 13.26 -23.86 -14.41
N GLN A 317 13.29 -23.42 -15.64
CA GLN A 317 13.98 -24.12 -16.70
C GLN A 317 15.35 -23.51 -16.91
N ASP A 318 16.40 -24.31 -16.70
CA ASP A 318 17.76 -23.90 -17.06
C ASP A 318 17.85 -23.77 -18.59
N VAL A 319 18.15 -22.57 -19.04
CA VAL A 319 18.29 -22.28 -20.46
C VAL A 319 19.70 -22.62 -20.91
N LEU A 320 19.84 -23.67 -21.69
CA LEU A 320 21.14 -24.08 -22.23
C LEU A 320 21.73 -23.08 -23.24
N PHE A 321 20.88 -22.29 -23.90
CA PHE A 321 21.27 -21.28 -24.88
C PHE A 321 20.44 -20.02 -24.83
N PRO A 322 20.69 -19.11 -23.85
CA PRO A 322 19.93 -17.88 -23.68
C PRO A 322 19.89 -16.95 -24.91
N GLU A 323 20.92 -17.02 -25.74
CA GLU A 323 21.07 -16.21 -26.94
C GLU A 323 20.07 -16.56 -28.05
N LEU A 324 19.60 -17.82 -28.12
CA LEU A 324 18.62 -18.28 -29.12
C LEU A 324 17.20 -17.80 -28.76
N ASP A 325 16.89 -17.62 -27.49
CA ASP A 325 15.56 -17.24 -27.03
C ASP A 325 15.26 -15.75 -27.20
N GLN A 326 16.29 -14.92 -27.36
CA GLN A 326 16.13 -13.48 -27.62
C GLN A 326 15.34 -13.18 -28.91
N ALA A 327 15.25 -14.17 -29.84
CA ALA A 327 14.54 -14.00 -31.10
C ALA A 327 13.04 -14.38 -31.07
N ILE A 328 12.55 -15.04 -30.00
CA ILE A 328 11.22 -15.69 -29.99
C ILE A 328 10.14 -14.82 -29.31
N VAL A 329 10.49 -13.65 -28.79
CA VAL A 329 9.56 -12.82 -28.01
C VAL A 329 8.52 -12.16 -28.91
N LYS A 330 7.25 -12.52 -28.75
CA LYS A 330 6.12 -11.84 -29.37
C LYS A 330 5.64 -10.71 -28.44
N PRO A 331 5.70 -9.44 -28.84
CA PRO A 331 5.08 -8.36 -28.07
C PRO A 331 3.57 -8.50 -28.09
N SER A 332 2.94 -8.43 -26.91
CA SER A 332 1.48 -8.31 -26.80
C SER A 332 1.04 -6.89 -27.10
N PRO A 333 -0.17 -6.67 -27.65
CA PRO A 333 -0.67 -5.35 -27.98
C PRO A 333 -0.79 -4.45 -26.74
N VAL A 334 -0.58 -3.17 -26.96
CA VAL A 334 -0.65 -2.09 -25.96
C VAL A 334 -2.06 -2.07 -25.35
N ALA A 335 -2.16 -2.33 -24.05
CA ALA A 335 -3.35 -1.99 -23.29
C ALA A 335 -3.23 -0.53 -22.84
N SER A 336 -3.97 0.38 -23.46
CA SER A 336 -4.14 1.74 -22.93
C SER A 336 -5.18 1.66 -21.81
N GLU A 337 -4.72 1.55 -20.58
CA GLU A 337 -5.59 1.63 -19.41
C GLU A 337 -5.68 3.08 -18.94
N TYR A 338 -6.85 3.69 -19.12
CA TYR A 338 -7.29 4.69 -18.15
C TYR A 338 -7.46 3.95 -16.82
N GLU A 339 -6.94 4.52 -15.72
CA GLU A 339 -7.15 3.97 -14.37
C GLU A 339 -8.66 3.77 -14.14
N SER A 340 -9.19 2.64 -14.56
CA SER A 340 -10.41 2.08 -14.00
C SER A 340 -10.01 1.49 -12.65
N GLY A 341 -10.19 2.30 -11.60
CA GLY A 341 -9.78 1.94 -10.25
C GLY A 341 -10.65 0.84 -9.66
N VAL A 342 -10.46 -0.37 -10.10
CA VAL A 342 -10.77 -1.57 -9.34
C VAL A 342 -9.71 -2.58 -9.72
N SER A 343 -8.56 -2.49 -9.11
CA SER A 343 -7.67 -3.61 -9.02
C SER A 343 -8.03 -4.33 -7.72
N ASP A 344 -8.72 -5.45 -7.82
CA ASP A 344 -8.85 -6.48 -6.78
C ASP A 344 -7.48 -7.10 -6.41
N HIS A 345 -6.43 -6.51 -6.89
CA HIS A 345 -5.07 -6.83 -6.56
C HIS A 345 -4.54 -5.86 -5.51
N VAL A 346 -4.95 -6.12 -4.27
CA VAL A 346 -4.08 -5.78 -3.15
C VAL A 346 -2.92 -6.79 -3.16
N GLY A 347 -2.17 -6.81 -4.26
CA GLY A 347 -0.77 -7.10 -4.18
C GLY A 347 -0.23 -6.08 -3.20
N GLU A 348 0.72 -6.42 -2.35
CA GLU A 348 1.39 -5.41 -1.56
C GLU A 348 1.52 -4.19 -2.44
N VAL A 349 0.65 -3.20 -2.22
CA VAL A 349 0.90 -1.86 -2.65
C VAL A 349 2.04 -1.40 -1.75
N SER A 350 3.16 -2.06 -1.96
CA SER A 350 4.42 -1.41 -1.90
C SER A 350 4.32 -0.36 -3.00
N SER A 351 3.42 0.61 -2.79
CA SER A 351 3.54 1.89 -3.43
C SER A 351 4.89 2.41 -2.98
N GLY A 352 5.90 1.93 -3.67
CA GLY A 352 7.25 2.43 -3.62
C GLY A 352 7.24 3.83 -4.14
N LEU A 353 6.62 4.75 -3.40
CA LEU A 353 6.94 6.16 -3.46
C LEU A 353 8.33 6.34 -2.83
N SER A 354 9.30 5.53 -3.31
CA SER A 354 10.69 5.83 -3.17
C SER A 354 10.97 6.95 -4.15
N VAL A 355 10.70 8.17 -3.73
CA VAL A 355 11.20 9.32 -4.44
C VAL A 355 12.69 9.33 -4.22
N VAL A 356 13.41 9.06 -5.30
CA VAL A 356 14.87 9.15 -5.33
C VAL A 356 15.21 10.62 -5.25
N SER A 357 15.56 11.09 -4.07
CA SER A 357 16.41 12.28 -3.98
C SER A 357 17.83 11.87 -4.38
N PRO A 358 18.54 12.62 -5.22
CA PRO A 358 19.98 12.46 -5.35
C PRO A 358 20.55 12.55 -3.93
N ALA A 359 21.48 11.64 -3.59
CA ALA A 359 22.06 11.60 -2.27
C ALA A 359 22.69 12.98 -1.98
N PRO A 360 22.26 13.69 -0.93
CA PRO A 360 22.97 14.88 -0.52
C PRO A 360 24.37 14.49 -0.05
N PRO A 361 25.37 15.37 -0.15
CA PRO A 361 26.73 15.11 0.33
C PRO A 361 26.82 14.97 1.86
N ASP A 362 25.70 15.09 2.56
CA ASP A 362 25.63 14.96 4.02
C ASP A 362 25.63 13.50 4.47
N ARG A 363 26.39 13.20 5.53
CA ARG A 363 26.49 11.87 6.16
C ARG A 363 25.13 11.28 6.56
N TRP A 364 24.16 12.14 6.89
CA TRP A 364 22.85 11.75 7.43
C TRP A 364 21.72 12.05 6.44
N ARG A 365 20.67 11.23 6.48
CA ARG A 365 19.49 11.39 5.62
C ARG A 365 18.22 11.53 6.48
N PRO A 366 17.25 12.34 6.07
CA PRO A 366 15.95 12.36 6.72
C PRO A 366 15.36 10.95 6.86
N THR A 367 14.80 10.66 8.02
CA THR A 367 14.22 9.36 8.44
C THR A 367 15.20 8.23 8.73
N GLN A 368 16.50 8.47 8.61
CA GLN A 368 17.50 7.51 9.05
C GLN A 368 17.42 7.35 10.56
N ASP A 369 17.37 6.10 11.02
CA ASP A 369 17.41 5.77 12.44
C ASP A 369 18.82 5.93 12.97
N VAL A 370 18.91 6.50 14.17
CA VAL A 370 20.17 6.84 14.83
C VAL A 370 20.09 6.60 16.33
N TYR A 371 21.23 6.40 16.94
CA TYR A 371 21.39 6.29 18.38
C TYR A 371 22.43 7.31 18.88
N HIS A 372 22.14 7.91 20.04
CA HIS A 372 23.08 8.76 20.76
C HIS A 372 23.14 8.37 22.24
N PRO A 373 24.33 8.20 22.88
CA PRO A 373 24.44 7.73 24.26
C PRO A 373 23.69 8.57 25.29
N ALA A 374 23.61 9.88 25.09
CA ALA A 374 22.92 10.79 26.01
C ALA A 374 21.40 10.91 25.75
N TYR A 375 20.90 10.51 24.58
CA TYR A 375 19.49 10.73 24.18
C TYR A 375 18.76 9.46 23.80
N GLY A 376 19.46 8.34 23.61
CA GLY A 376 18.90 7.07 23.19
C GLY A 376 18.65 6.97 21.67
N HIS A 377 17.68 6.16 21.29
CA HIS A 377 17.27 5.94 19.90
C HIS A 377 16.40 7.09 19.39
N GLY A 378 16.53 7.40 18.11
CA GLY A 378 15.75 8.41 17.43
C GLY A 378 15.86 8.31 15.91
N TRP A 379 15.32 9.28 15.19
CA TRP A 379 15.47 9.36 13.74
C TRP A 379 15.71 10.80 13.27
N VAL A 380 16.45 10.92 12.18
CA VAL A 380 16.80 12.19 11.56
C VAL A 380 15.56 12.83 10.95
N GLN A 381 15.24 14.06 11.36
CA GLN A 381 14.16 14.86 10.76
C GLN A 381 14.65 15.71 9.60
N GLY A 382 15.89 16.18 9.65
CA GLY A 382 16.51 16.96 8.60
C GLY A 382 18.01 17.11 8.83
N CYS A 383 18.71 17.42 7.76
CA CYS A 383 20.16 17.67 7.77
C CYS A 383 20.50 18.76 6.75
N GLY A 384 21.60 19.44 6.98
CA GLY A 384 22.13 20.46 6.08
C GLY A 384 23.10 21.43 6.78
N LYS A 385 24.01 22.00 6.00
CA LYS A 385 25.02 22.96 6.48
C LYS A 385 25.85 22.46 7.68
N GLY A 386 26.14 21.16 7.73
CA GLY A 386 26.90 20.54 8.81
C GLY A 386 26.13 20.32 10.12
N TRP A 387 24.80 20.45 10.09
CA TRP A 387 23.91 20.16 11.21
C TRP A 387 22.94 19.04 10.88
N VAL A 388 22.56 18.27 11.90
CA VAL A 388 21.51 17.26 11.83
C VAL A 388 20.52 17.51 12.96
N THR A 389 19.24 17.42 12.63
CA THR A 389 18.13 17.51 13.59
C THR A 389 17.53 16.13 13.77
N VAL A 390 17.56 15.62 15.00
CA VAL A 390 17.09 14.28 15.39
C VAL A 390 15.93 14.41 16.37
N ARG A 391 14.92 13.59 16.19
CA ARG A 391 13.87 13.37 17.18
C ARG A 391 14.15 12.06 17.89
N PHE A 392 14.46 12.16 19.20
CA PHE A 392 14.75 11.01 20.04
C PHE A 392 13.46 10.52 20.70
N GLU A 393 12.93 9.45 20.16
CA GLU A 393 11.64 8.88 20.56
C GLU A 393 11.64 7.38 20.26
N THR A 394 11.17 6.59 21.21
CA THR A 394 10.85 5.18 21.05
C THR A 394 9.41 4.95 21.53
N ARG A 395 8.91 3.74 21.37
CA ARG A 395 7.59 3.35 21.88
C ARG A 395 7.44 3.63 23.37
N SER A 396 8.45 3.35 24.20
CA SER A 396 8.39 3.49 25.65
C SER A 396 8.65 4.92 26.13
N THR A 397 9.38 5.75 25.37
CA THR A 397 9.72 7.11 25.81
C THR A 397 8.58 8.12 25.57
N GLY A 398 7.60 7.78 24.72
CA GLY A 398 6.54 8.69 24.30
C GLY A 398 7.04 9.84 23.42
N PRO A 399 6.28 10.97 23.31
CA PRO A 399 6.62 12.08 22.43
C PRO A 399 8.02 12.61 22.65
N GLY A 400 8.85 12.49 21.61
CA GLY A 400 10.29 12.65 21.71
C GLY A 400 10.78 14.08 21.67
N ARG A 401 11.96 14.29 22.23
CA ARG A 401 12.66 15.57 22.20
C ARG A 401 13.38 15.74 20.88
N ILE A 402 13.23 16.91 20.28
CA ILE A 402 13.96 17.31 19.08
C ILE A 402 15.27 17.97 19.50
N LYS A 403 16.40 17.52 18.92
CA LYS A 403 17.73 18.08 19.15
C LYS A 403 18.42 18.33 17.81
N SER A 404 19.02 19.51 17.68
CA SER A 404 19.95 19.81 16.59
C SER A 404 21.37 19.71 17.13
N MET A 405 22.21 19.02 16.40
CA MET A 405 23.61 18.79 16.74
C MET A 405 24.48 18.82 15.48
N ARG A 406 25.79 18.83 15.65
CA ARG A 406 26.70 18.77 14.52
C ARG A 406 26.57 17.43 13.80
N ALA A 407 26.63 17.43 12.46
CA ALA A 407 26.56 16.20 11.67
C ALA A 407 27.75 15.25 11.90
N ASP A 408 28.85 15.77 12.41
CA ASP A 408 30.07 15.05 12.79
C ASP A 408 30.14 14.73 14.29
N ASP A 409 29.04 14.87 15.03
CA ASP A 409 28.97 14.49 16.45
C ASP A 409 29.40 13.03 16.65
N ALA A 410 30.42 12.82 17.50
CA ALA A 410 31.00 11.50 17.72
C ALA A 410 30.07 10.52 18.46
N GLY A 411 29.08 11.03 19.18
CA GLY A 411 28.06 10.22 19.85
C GLY A 411 26.96 9.73 18.92
N LEU A 412 26.78 10.36 17.75
CA LEU A 412 25.71 10.01 16.84
C LEU A 412 26.15 8.88 15.90
N ARG A 413 25.45 7.75 15.95
CA ARG A 413 25.69 6.56 15.12
C ARG A 413 24.40 6.07 14.47
N GLU A 414 24.52 5.29 13.41
CA GLU A 414 23.40 4.57 12.81
C GLU A 414 22.81 3.57 13.80
N ALA A 415 21.50 3.36 13.73
CA ALA A 415 20.75 2.42 14.55
C ALA A 415 19.77 1.60 13.71
N ASP A 416 19.43 0.41 14.21
CA ASP A 416 18.38 -0.40 13.61
C ASP A 416 17.02 0.27 13.85
N PRO A 417 16.20 0.51 12.82
CA PRO A 417 14.83 1.03 12.97
C PRO A 417 13.99 0.25 13.99
N LEU A 418 14.19 -1.06 14.09
CA LEU A 418 13.43 -1.94 14.98
C LEU A 418 13.68 -1.68 16.45
N ASP A 419 14.85 -1.16 16.82
CA ASP A 419 15.16 -0.80 18.22
C ASP A 419 14.16 0.22 18.79
N SER A 420 13.53 1.04 17.93
CA SER A 420 12.50 2.02 18.32
C SER A 420 11.22 1.39 18.85
N LEU A 421 10.97 0.11 18.60
CA LEU A 421 9.78 -0.60 19.05
C LEU A 421 9.86 -1.02 20.52
N ASP A 422 11.05 -1.13 21.08
CA ASP A 422 11.30 -1.63 22.46
C ASP A 422 10.70 -3.03 22.70
N TRP A 423 10.70 -3.88 21.68
CA TRP A 423 10.21 -5.25 21.71
C TRP A 423 11.36 -6.27 21.68
N ASN A 424 12.40 -6.02 22.44
CA ASN A 424 13.65 -6.78 22.37
C ASN A 424 13.48 -8.28 22.54
N ASP A 425 12.54 -8.73 23.40
CA ASP A 425 12.32 -10.16 23.65
C ASP A 425 11.63 -10.83 22.46
N TRP A 426 10.67 -10.15 21.84
CA TRP A 426 9.97 -10.66 20.65
C TRP A 426 10.89 -10.61 19.41
N LEU A 427 11.65 -9.53 19.19
CA LEU A 427 12.57 -9.39 18.06
C LEU A 427 13.70 -10.43 18.07
N ARG A 428 14.07 -10.98 19.24
CA ARG A 428 15.05 -12.07 19.35
C ARG A 428 14.52 -13.44 18.99
N GLN A 429 13.19 -13.62 18.95
CA GLN A 429 12.51 -14.89 18.64
C GLN A 429 12.10 -14.99 17.17
N THR A 430 12.11 -13.88 16.43
CA THR A 430 11.73 -13.77 15.03
C THR A 430 12.93 -13.48 14.13
#